data_980facb6f76091a2cc560671130058ca
#
_entry.id   980facb6f76091a2cc560671130058ca
#
_cell.length_a   1.000
_cell.length_b   1.000
_cell.length_c   1.000
_cell.angle_alpha   90.00
_cell.angle_beta   90.00
_cell.angle_gamma   90.00
#
_symmetry.space_group_name_H-M   'P 1'
#
loop_
_entity.id
_entity.type
_entity.pdbx_description
1 polymer ?
#
loop_
_entity_poly.entity_id
_entity_poly.type
_entity_poly.pdbx_seq_one_letter_code
_entity_poly.pdbx_strand_id
1 'polypeptide(L)'
;MTPEVVHERFAQYLKDQDLDGLGSLFDEDAMFVPGPGQEPVYGREGIKEALKPYLASPGTFEMGAASVHQNGDLAMVQVPWRITGEDGTVEGKSVEVMRRTTEGDWVYIIENPYGV
;
A
#
# COMPACT_ATOMS: atom_id res chain seq x y z
N MET A 1 5.08 16.97 -1.12
CA MET A 1 4.17 15.92 -0.64
C MET A 1 4.90 15.11 0.43
N THR A 2 4.22 14.62 1.43
CA THR A 2 4.80 13.83 2.52
C THR A 2 4.39 12.36 2.40
N PRO A 3 5.11 11.44 3.05
CA PRO A 3 4.67 10.03 3.09
C PRO A 3 3.25 9.86 3.62
N GLU A 4 2.85 10.65 4.62
CA GLU A 4 1.50 10.62 5.18
C GLU A 4 0.44 10.96 4.13
N VAL A 5 0.70 11.93 3.26
CA VAL A 5 -0.22 12.32 2.20
C VAL A 5 -0.36 11.21 1.17
N VAL A 6 0.73 10.51 0.84
CA VAL A 6 0.65 9.35 -0.07
C VAL A 6 -0.23 8.26 0.53
N HIS A 7 -0.10 7.99 1.82
CA HIS A 7 -0.96 7.03 2.51
C HIS A 7 -2.44 7.45 2.42
N GLU A 8 -2.75 8.73 2.61
CA GLU A 8 -4.11 9.23 2.49
C GLU A 8 -4.67 9.05 1.08
N ARG A 9 -3.82 9.28 0.07
CA ARG A 9 -4.20 9.04 -1.33
C ARG A 9 -4.45 7.57 -1.62
N PHE A 10 -3.62 6.69 -1.05
CA PHE A 10 -3.83 5.25 -1.19
C PHE A 10 -5.21 4.87 -0.66
N ALA A 11 -5.57 5.33 0.54
CA ALA A 11 -6.88 5.07 1.12
C ALA A 11 -8.00 5.59 0.24
N GLN A 12 -7.86 6.78 -0.32
CA GLN A 12 -8.88 7.39 -1.17
C GLN A 12 -9.04 6.63 -2.49
N TYR A 13 -7.93 6.29 -3.14
CA TYR A 13 -7.99 5.51 -4.39
C TYR A 13 -8.58 4.12 -4.17
N LEU A 14 -8.28 3.50 -3.03
CA LEU A 14 -8.86 2.21 -2.70
C LEU A 14 -10.39 2.31 -2.54
N LYS A 15 -10.85 3.34 -1.83
CA LYS A 15 -12.27 3.61 -1.65
C LYS A 15 -12.97 3.88 -2.97
N ASP A 16 -12.33 4.62 -3.86
CA ASP A 16 -12.87 4.99 -5.16
C ASP A 16 -12.71 3.88 -6.20
N GLN A 17 -12.06 2.78 -5.84
CA GLN A 17 -11.74 1.67 -6.73
C GLN A 17 -10.93 2.11 -7.96
N ASP A 18 -10.03 3.07 -7.75
CA ASP A 18 -9.19 3.64 -8.80
C ASP A 18 -7.86 2.89 -8.87
N LEU A 19 -7.84 1.83 -9.67
CA LEU A 19 -6.67 0.97 -9.80
C LEU A 19 -5.47 1.71 -10.41
N ASP A 20 -5.71 2.56 -11.40
CA ASP A 20 -4.63 3.35 -12.01
C ASP A 20 -4.06 4.36 -11.02
N GLY A 21 -4.91 4.98 -10.22
CA GLY A 21 -4.47 5.87 -9.14
C GLY A 21 -3.59 5.15 -8.15
N LEU A 22 -4.00 3.95 -7.72
CA LEU A 22 -3.20 3.12 -6.81
C LEU A 22 -1.83 2.81 -7.41
N GLY A 23 -1.80 2.36 -8.68
CA GLY A 23 -0.54 2.05 -9.36
C GLY A 23 0.40 3.23 -9.44
N SER A 24 -0.13 4.44 -9.60
CA SER A 24 0.67 5.67 -9.70
C SER A 24 1.44 6.01 -8.43
N LEU A 25 1.05 5.45 -7.29
CA LEU A 25 1.73 5.68 -6.01
C LEU A 25 2.98 4.82 -5.84
N PHE A 26 3.24 3.89 -6.75
CA PHE A 26 4.37 2.97 -6.69
C PHE A 26 5.46 3.39 -7.68
N ASP A 27 6.71 3.14 -7.30
CA ASP A 27 7.83 3.25 -8.22
C ASP A 27 7.68 2.25 -9.36
N GLU A 28 8.31 2.53 -10.51
CA GLU A 28 8.25 1.65 -11.68
C GLU A 28 8.76 0.23 -11.39
N ASP A 29 9.72 0.13 -10.47
CA ASP A 29 10.36 -1.14 -10.11
C ASP A 29 9.97 -1.60 -8.70
N ALA A 30 8.86 -1.10 -8.16
CA ALA A 30 8.42 -1.42 -6.82
C ALA A 30 8.14 -2.92 -6.64
N MET A 31 8.28 -3.38 -5.40
CA MET A 31 7.97 -4.75 -5.00
C MET A 31 6.71 -4.74 -4.12
N PHE A 32 5.84 -5.70 -4.34
CA PHE A 32 4.63 -5.91 -3.55
C PHE A 32 4.56 -7.37 -3.12
N VAL A 33 4.29 -7.61 -1.84
CA VAL A 33 4.11 -8.96 -1.29
C VAL A 33 2.62 -9.24 -1.17
N PRO A 34 2.05 -10.13 -2.05
CA PRO A 34 0.59 -10.29 -2.09
C PRO A 34 -0.02 -11.03 -0.91
N GLY A 35 0.77 -11.81 -0.19
CA GLY A 35 0.29 -12.54 0.98
C GLY A 35 1.43 -13.23 1.70
N PRO A 36 1.17 -13.74 2.93
CA PRO A 36 2.19 -14.43 3.70
C PRO A 36 2.72 -15.66 2.94
N GLY A 37 4.04 -15.73 2.78
CA GLY A 37 4.68 -16.84 2.09
C GLY A 37 4.50 -16.87 0.58
N GLN A 38 3.87 -15.86 0.00
CA GLN A 38 3.72 -15.78 -1.45
C GLN A 38 4.90 -15.05 -2.08
N GLU A 39 5.16 -15.39 -3.35
CA GLU A 39 6.22 -14.74 -4.10
C GLU A 39 5.89 -13.26 -4.32
N PRO A 40 6.87 -12.36 -4.17
CA PRO A 40 6.64 -10.95 -4.48
C PRO A 40 6.34 -10.73 -5.96
N VAL A 41 5.58 -9.68 -6.25
CA VAL A 41 5.41 -9.19 -7.62
C VAL A 41 6.15 -7.87 -7.78
N TYR A 42 6.58 -7.58 -8.99
CA TYR A 42 7.43 -6.42 -9.29
C TYR A 42 6.80 -5.58 -10.39
N GLY A 43 6.95 -4.26 -10.26
CA GLY A 43 6.49 -3.32 -11.27
C GLY A 43 5.02 -2.96 -11.13
N ARG A 44 4.65 -1.81 -11.70
CA ARG A 44 3.29 -1.26 -11.56
C ARG A 44 2.20 -2.20 -12.08
N GLU A 45 2.42 -2.82 -13.24
CA GLU A 45 1.40 -3.70 -13.82
C GLU A 45 1.16 -4.95 -12.98
N GLY A 46 2.22 -5.58 -12.49
CA GLY A 46 2.09 -6.73 -11.58
C GLY A 46 1.41 -6.34 -10.28
N ILE A 47 1.74 -5.17 -9.75
CA ILE A 47 1.14 -4.66 -8.52
C ILE A 47 -0.35 -4.37 -8.72
N LYS A 48 -0.74 -3.75 -9.83
CA LYS A 48 -2.15 -3.51 -10.12
C LYS A 48 -2.94 -4.81 -10.20
N GLU A 49 -2.38 -5.84 -10.84
CA GLU A 49 -3.02 -7.17 -10.85
C GLU A 49 -3.18 -7.74 -9.44
N ALA A 50 -2.16 -7.60 -8.60
CA ALA A 50 -2.19 -8.11 -7.24
C ALA A 50 -3.17 -7.34 -6.35
N LEU A 51 -3.47 -6.08 -6.66
CA LEU A 51 -4.39 -5.25 -5.89
C LEU A 51 -5.86 -5.49 -6.27
N LYS A 52 -6.15 -6.08 -7.42
CA LYS A 52 -7.53 -6.32 -7.86
C LYS A 52 -8.40 -7.06 -6.84
N PRO A 53 -7.91 -8.12 -6.16
CA PRO A 53 -8.73 -8.79 -5.15
C PRO A 53 -9.14 -7.90 -3.99
N TYR A 54 -8.32 -6.93 -3.62
CA TYR A 54 -8.67 -5.99 -2.55
C TYR A 54 -9.81 -5.06 -2.96
N LEU A 55 -9.88 -4.68 -4.24
CA LEU A 55 -10.95 -3.85 -4.76
C LEU A 55 -12.24 -4.63 -4.93
N ALA A 56 -12.14 -5.91 -5.25
CA ALA A 56 -13.29 -6.78 -5.47
C ALA A 56 -13.87 -7.34 -4.17
N SER A 57 -13.19 -7.14 -3.04
CA SER A 57 -13.65 -7.66 -1.74
C SER A 57 -14.96 -7.01 -1.33
N PRO A 58 -15.97 -7.80 -0.93
CA PRO A 58 -17.25 -7.23 -0.49
C PRO A 58 -17.21 -6.64 0.91
N GLY A 59 -16.08 -6.74 1.61
CA GLY A 59 -15.96 -6.26 2.98
C GLY A 59 -15.66 -4.77 3.08
N THR A 60 -15.71 -4.27 4.30
CA THR A 60 -15.32 -2.91 4.63
C THR A 60 -13.83 -2.89 4.95
N PHE A 61 -13.09 -2.03 4.25
CA PHE A 61 -11.65 -1.85 4.47
C PHE A 61 -11.42 -0.59 5.29
N GLU A 62 -10.71 -0.76 6.41
CA GLU A 62 -10.35 0.35 7.30
C GLU A 62 -8.85 0.40 7.47
N MET A 63 -8.28 1.60 7.42
CA MET A 63 -6.86 1.84 7.72
C MET A 63 -6.75 2.80 8.87
N GLY A 64 -5.86 2.49 9.80
CA GLY A 64 -5.54 3.36 10.91
C GLY A 64 -4.48 4.39 10.54
N ALA A 65 -4.01 5.11 11.54
CA ALA A 65 -2.99 6.14 11.35
C ALA A 65 -1.63 5.51 10.96
N ALA A 66 -0.97 6.13 10.00
CA ALA A 66 0.36 5.71 9.59
C ALA A 66 1.41 6.15 10.60
N SER A 67 2.34 5.25 10.92
CA SER A 67 3.57 5.59 11.65
C SER A 67 4.68 5.77 10.63
N VAL A 68 5.33 6.93 10.61
CA VAL A 68 6.33 7.26 9.60
C VAL A 68 7.67 7.53 10.25
N HIS A 69 8.70 6.83 9.79
CA HIS A 69 10.09 7.06 10.19
C HIS A 69 10.89 7.41 8.94
N GLN A 70 11.28 8.68 8.82
CA GLN A 70 11.97 9.20 7.66
C GLN A 70 13.47 9.32 7.92
N ASN A 71 14.27 8.87 6.95
CA ASN A 71 15.70 9.04 6.94
C ASN A 71 16.13 9.54 5.57
N GLY A 72 16.30 10.87 5.44
CA GLY A 72 16.64 11.48 4.17
C GLY A 72 15.57 11.25 3.11
N ASP A 73 15.95 10.61 2.02
CA ASP A 73 15.05 10.33 0.89
C ASP A 73 14.34 8.99 1.01
N LEU A 74 14.45 8.32 2.16
CA LEU A 74 13.76 7.07 2.45
C LEU A 74 12.85 7.25 3.66
N ALA A 75 11.75 6.50 3.65
CA ALA A 75 10.85 6.46 4.81
C ALA A 75 10.31 5.05 4.97
N MET A 76 10.22 4.62 6.22
CA MET A 76 9.54 3.40 6.58
C MET A 76 8.18 3.78 7.16
N VAL A 77 7.14 3.13 6.67
CA VAL A 77 5.77 3.43 7.06
C VAL A 77 5.11 2.15 7.55
N GLN A 78 4.38 2.22 8.65
CA GLN A 78 3.58 1.12 9.16
C GLN A 78 2.14 1.58 9.31
N VAL A 79 1.19 0.73 8.88
CA VAL A 79 -0.23 1.06 8.91
C VAL A 79 -1.01 -0.13 9.41
N PRO A 80 -1.77 0.00 10.51
CA PRO A 80 -2.73 -1.03 10.90
C PRO A 80 -3.93 -0.99 9.94
N TRP A 81 -4.42 -2.16 9.55
CA TRP A 81 -5.57 -2.26 8.66
C TRP A 81 -6.49 -3.39 9.09
N ARG A 82 -7.75 -3.30 8.66
CA ARG A 82 -8.79 -4.27 8.97
C ARG A 82 -9.75 -4.39 7.80
N ILE A 83 -10.11 -5.62 7.47
CA ILE A 83 -11.18 -5.90 6.51
C ILE A 83 -12.26 -6.67 7.26
N THR A 84 -13.47 -6.13 7.28
CA THR A 84 -14.62 -6.75 7.93
C THR A 84 -15.60 -7.21 6.86
N GLY A 85 -15.94 -8.49 6.86
CA GLY A 85 -16.89 -9.07 5.92
C GLY A 85 -17.86 -10.02 6.62
N GLU A 86 -18.69 -10.70 5.83
CA GLU A 86 -19.68 -11.62 6.37
C GLU A 86 -19.07 -12.79 7.14
N ASP A 87 -17.88 -13.23 6.71
CA ASP A 87 -17.20 -14.38 7.30
C ASP A 87 -16.27 -14.00 8.47
N GLY A 88 -16.35 -12.75 8.92
CA GLY A 88 -15.53 -12.28 10.03
C GLY A 88 -14.60 -11.15 9.67
N THR A 89 -13.56 -10.99 10.48
CA THR A 89 -12.61 -9.87 10.38
C THR A 89 -11.20 -10.41 10.16
N VAL A 90 -10.51 -9.80 9.18
CA VAL A 90 -9.09 -10.03 8.96
C VAL A 90 -8.38 -8.71 9.24
N GLU A 91 -7.32 -8.74 10.02
CA GLU A 91 -6.57 -7.54 10.32
C GLU A 91 -5.07 -7.81 10.31
N GLY A 92 -4.31 -6.75 10.08
CA GLY A 92 -2.86 -6.83 10.05
C GLY A 92 -2.25 -5.46 10.21
N LYS A 93 -0.93 -5.43 10.11
CA LYS A 93 -0.17 -4.19 10.09
C LYS A 93 0.78 -4.25 8.90
N SER A 94 0.63 -3.33 7.99
CA SER A 94 1.49 -3.26 6.82
C SER A 94 2.84 -2.62 7.16
N VAL A 95 3.84 -2.93 6.35
CA VAL A 95 5.13 -2.23 6.36
C VAL A 95 5.43 -1.82 4.93
N GLU A 96 5.66 -0.53 4.73
CA GLU A 96 6.03 0.03 3.44
C GLU A 96 7.37 0.74 3.54
N VAL A 97 8.15 0.67 2.48
CA VAL A 97 9.32 1.52 2.31
C VAL A 97 9.05 2.45 1.15
N MET A 98 9.27 3.73 1.36
CA MET A 98 9.03 4.78 0.38
C MET A 98 10.33 5.51 0.05
N ARG A 99 10.40 6.04 -1.16
CA ARG A 99 11.52 6.84 -1.64
C ARG A 99 11.01 8.19 -2.13
N ARG A 100 11.75 9.25 -1.81
CA ARG A 100 11.46 10.57 -2.37
C ARG A 100 12.03 10.65 -3.78
N THR A 101 11.20 11.09 -4.73
CA THR A 101 11.62 11.29 -6.12
C THR A 101 12.42 12.58 -6.27
N THR A 102 13.08 12.76 -7.42
CA THR A 102 13.81 13.99 -7.72
C THR A 102 12.88 15.21 -7.76
N GLU A 103 11.58 15.00 -7.98
CA GLU A 103 10.58 16.06 -8.02
C GLU A 103 10.01 16.39 -6.65
N GLY A 104 10.46 15.69 -5.61
CA GLY A 104 10.01 15.93 -4.24
C GLY A 104 8.79 15.13 -3.81
N ASP A 105 8.26 14.27 -4.67
CA ASP A 105 7.17 13.37 -4.34
C ASP A 105 7.69 12.10 -3.68
N TRP A 106 6.79 11.36 -3.04
CA TRP A 106 7.12 10.08 -2.43
C TRP A 106 6.39 8.96 -3.16
N VAL A 107 7.09 7.84 -3.36
CA VAL A 107 6.52 6.64 -3.98
C VAL A 107 6.87 5.41 -3.14
N TYR A 108 5.98 4.41 -3.16
CA TYR A 108 6.28 3.12 -2.55
C TYR A 108 7.31 2.37 -3.39
N ILE A 109 8.33 1.82 -2.74
CA ILE A 109 9.29 0.92 -3.37
C ILE A 109 9.17 -0.50 -2.87
N ILE A 110 8.67 -0.69 -1.64
CA ILE A 110 8.35 -2.00 -1.09
C ILE A 110 7.02 -1.86 -0.34
N GLU A 111 6.09 -2.75 -0.64
CA GLU A 111 4.80 -2.81 0.05
C GLU A 111 4.56 -4.22 0.57
N ASN A 112 4.42 -4.38 1.87
CA ASN A 112 4.06 -5.65 2.49
C ASN A 112 2.86 -5.43 3.41
N PRO A 113 1.63 -5.78 2.96
CA PRO A 113 0.42 -5.58 3.76
C PRO A 113 0.39 -6.36 5.06
N TYR A 114 1.15 -7.43 5.15
CA TYR A 114 1.12 -8.32 6.32
C TYR A 114 2.27 -8.08 7.29
N GLY A 115 3.16 -7.16 6.93
CA GLY A 115 4.32 -6.84 7.74
C GLY A 115 5.36 -7.97 7.75
N VAL A 116 6.28 -7.90 8.68
CA VAL A 116 7.35 -8.88 8.83
C VAL A 116 7.25 -9.62 10.13
#